data_d2ad827e4665fdf881618634538088f9
#
_entry.id   d2ad827e4665fdf881618634538088f9
#
_cell.length_a   1.000
_cell.length_b   1.000
_cell.length_c   1.000
_cell.angle_alpha   90.00
_cell.angle_beta   90.00
_cell.angle_gamma   90.00
#
_symmetry.space_group_name_H-M   'P 1'
#
loop_
_entity.id
_entity.type
_entity.pdbx_description
1 polymer ?
#
loop_
_entity_poly.entity_id
_entity_poly.type
_entity_poly.pdbx_seq_one_letter_code
_entity_poly.pdbx_strand_id
1 'polypeptide(L)'
;MARDFPESEEAAYWRRVNTAVPLTFAVLATLAYALRVYATLVLARRVRVEDFFMGCAVLLMIGNTASVLLKAFNGIGVPDKDLPHYRQVNFKLGSWLVIKFWSASMIFAKLAIILFLRRVIGVNRTARAALDTLAVLVVIWGASNFFYTTWFCKPVAYYWDRTIEGGWCVDNDLYMIESKIIASTAVAMDVAMLSIPIPTIWHLQIRLRQKIGITFILCIGVV
;
A
#
# COMPACT_ATOMS: atom_id res chain seq x y z
N MET A 1 -15.37 -4.64 -32.07
CA MET A 1 -15.95 -3.30 -32.19
C MET A 1 -16.38 -2.87 -30.79
N ALA A 2 -15.57 -2.07 -30.13
CA ALA A 2 -15.94 -1.48 -28.84
C ALA A 2 -16.97 -0.39 -29.13
N ARG A 3 -18.23 -0.62 -28.76
CA ARG A 3 -19.22 0.46 -28.75
C ARG A 3 -18.80 1.42 -27.65
N ASP A 4 -18.45 2.64 -28.05
CA ASP A 4 -18.29 3.75 -27.14
C ASP A 4 -19.64 4.01 -26.48
N PHE A 5 -19.76 3.59 -25.22
CA PHE A 5 -20.87 4.01 -24.40
C PHE A 5 -20.72 5.52 -24.17
N PRO A 6 -21.81 6.30 -24.16
CA PRO A 6 -21.73 7.71 -23.82
C PRO A 6 -21.22 7.81 -22.37
N GLU A 7 -19.91 8.02 -22.25
CA GLU A 7 -19.31 8.29 -20.93
C GLU A 7 -19.87 9.61 -20.44
N SER A 8 -20.51 9.59 -19.28
CA SER A 8 -20.83 10.84 -18.59
C SER A 8 -19.52 11.59 -18.33
N GLU A 9 -19.53 12.93 -18.40
CA GLU A 9 -18.35 13.74 -18.10
C GLU A 9 -17.74 13.38 -16.72
N GLU A 10 -18.59 13.02 -15.79
CA GLU A 10 -18.20 12.56 -14.45
C GLU A 10 -17.40 11.24 -14.49
N ALA A 11 -17.83 10.26 -15.27
CA ALA A 11 -17.10 9.00 -15.44
C ALA A 11 -15.74 9.21 -16.10
N ALA A 12 -15.67 10.09 -17.10
CA ALA A 12 -14.42 10.47 -17.76
C ALA A 12 -13.47 11.18 -16.78
N TYR A 13 -13.98 12.06 -15.91
CA TYR A 13 -13.21 12.73 -14.87
C TYR A 13 -12.63 11.72 -13.88
N TRP A 14 -13.45 10.86 -13.31
CA TRP A 14 -12.99 9.84 -12.35
C TRP A 14 -11.98 8.86 -12.96
N ARG A 15 -12.15 8.50 -14.23
CA ARG A 15 -11.16 7.68 -14.94
C ARG A 15 -9.81 8.39 -15.07
N ARG A 16 -9.81 9.69 -15.45
CA ARG A 16 -8.57 10.47 -15.54
C ARG A 16 -7.86 10.57 -14.20
N VAL A 17 -8.59 10.89 -13.15
CA VAL A 17 -8.03 11.01 -11.78
C VAL A 17 -7.44 9.67 -11.32
N ASN A 18 -8.20 8.57 -11.45
CA ASN A 18 -7.74 7.24 -11.04
C ASN A 18 -6.64 6.66 -11.96
N THR A 19 -6.36 7.28 -13.09
CA THR A 19 -5.23 6.92 -13.96
C THR A 19 -4.01 7.80 -13.67
N ALA A 20 -4.19 9.12 -13.65
CA ALA A 20 -3.09 10.06 -13.52
C ALA A 20 -2.42 10.01 -12.13
N VAL A 21 -3.22 9.99 -11.06
CA VAL A 21 -2.70 10.04 -9.69
C VAL A 21 -1.83 8.81 -9.36
N PRO A 22 -2.28 7.55 -9.55
CA PRO A 22 -1.44 6.39 -9.25
C PRO A 22 -0.20 6.32 -10.15
N LEU A 23 -0.31 6.71 -11.43
CA LEU A 23 0.85 6.72 -12.33
C LEU A 23 1.91 7.73 -11.90
N THR A 24 1.51 8.96 -11.55
CA THR A 24 2.47 9.98 -11.10
C THR A 24 3.18 9.54 -9.83
N PHE A 25 2.46 9.00 -8.83
CA PHE A 25 3.08 8.50 -7.61
C PHE A 25 3.96 7.27 -7.86
N ALA A 26 3.57 6.37 -8.76
CA ALA A 26 4.38 5.22 -9.13
C ALA A 26 5.70 5.63 -9.79
N VAL A 27 5.67 6.60 -10.69
CA VAL A 27 6.88 7.15 -11.32
C VAL A 27 7.77 7.82 -10.29
N LEU A 28 7.23 8.68 -9.45
CA LEU A 28 7.99 9.37 -8.40
C LEU A 28 8.64 8.40 -7.42
N ALA A 29 7.91 7.40 -6.96
CA ALA A 29 8.43 6.39 -6.03
C ALA A 29 9.51 5.51 -6.70
N THR A 30 9.33 5.15 -7.96
CA THR A 30 10.33 4.38 -8.71
C THR A 30 11.61 5.19 -8.93
N LEU A 31 11.50 6.48 -9.26
CA LEU A 31 12.65 7.39 -9.39
C LEU A 31 13.36 7.57 -8.04
N ALA A 32 12.62 7.79 -6.96
CA ALA A 32 13.18 7.90 -5.62
C ALA A 32 13.94 6.62 -5.21
N TYR A 33 13.37 5.45 -5.50
CA TYR A 33 14.03 4.18 -5.25
C TYR A 33 15.28 4.00 -6.11
N ALA A 34 15.23 4.34 -7.40
CA ALA A 34 16.37 4.27 -8.29
C ALA A 34 17.52 5.17 -7.82
N LEU A 35 17.23 6.41 -7.39
CA LEU A 35 18.20 7.32 -6.78
C LEU A 35 18.80 6.75 -5.49
N ARG A 36 17.98 6.12 -4.65
CA ARG A 36 18.44 5.45 -3.42
C ARG A 36 19.39 4.29 -3.76
N VAL A 37 19.03 3.43 -4.71
CA VAL A 37 19.87 2.31 -5.17
C VAL A 37 21.17 2.83 -5.75
N TYR A 38 21.13 3.87 -6.58
CA TYR A 38 22.32 4.51 -7.12
C TYR A 38 23.23 5.03 -6.00
N ALA A 39 22.69 5.75 -5.04
CA ALA A 39 23.45 6.25 -3.89
C ALA A 39 24.07 5.12 -3.05
N THR A 40 23.32 4.02 -2.86
CA THR A 40 23.80 2.86 -2.09
C THR A 40 24.89 2.10 -2.82
N LEU A 41 24.77 1.87 -4.13
CA LEU A 41 25.74 1.12 -4.93
C LEU A 41 26.99 1.93 -5.24
N VAL A 42 26.83 3.21 -5.63
CA VAL A 42 27.93 4.04 -6.12
C VAL A 42 28.65 4.78 -4.99
N LEU A 43 27.89 5.41 -4.08
CA LEU A 43 28.47 6.23 -3.01
C LEU A 43 28.83 5.39 -1.78
N ALA A 44 27.88 4.57 -1.30
CA ALA A 44 28.07 3.82 -0.07
C ALA A 44 28.71 2.44 -0.26
N ARG A 45 28.67 1.88 -1.48
CA ARG A 45 29.19 0.54 -1.86
C ARG A 45 28.73 -0.58 -0.92
N ARG A 46 27.55 -0.46 -0.33
CA ARG A 46 26.98 -1.44 0.61
C ARG A 46 25.49 -1.57 0.39
N VAL A 47 25.06 -2.71 -0.18
CA VAL A 47 23.64 -3.09 -0.27
C VAL A 47 23.15 -3.49 1.12
N ARG A 48 21.94 -3.08 1.46
CA ARG A 48 21.32 -3.30 2.77
C ARG A 48 20.01 -4.05 2.65
N VAL A 49 19.64 -4.75 3.71
CA VAL A 49 18.38 -5.50 3.79
C VAL A 49 17.17 -4.55 3.61
N GLU A 50 17.23 -3.35 4.16
CA GLU A 50 16.19 -2.32 3.99
C GLU A 50 15.96 -1.92 2.53
N ASP A 51 17.03 -1.93 1.70
CA ASP A 51 16.92 -1.60 0.27
C ASP A 51 16.21 -2.73 -0.51
N PHE A 52 16.41 -3.98 -0.11
CA PHE A 52 15.69 -5.12 -0.67
C PHE A 52 14.19 -5.05 -0.36
N PHE A 53 13.83 -4.81 0.91
CA PHE A 53 12.42 -4.67 1.30
C PHE A 53 11.75 -3.49 0.58
N MET A 54 12.44 -2.37 0.43
CA MET A 54 11.94 -1.22 -0.33
C MET A 54 11.74 -1.58 -1.81
N GLY A 55 12.65 -2.35 -2.41
CA GLY A 55 12.51 -2.84 -3.79
C GLY A 55 11.28 -3.71 -3.97
N CYS A 56 11.02 -4.64 -3.05
CA CYS A 56 9.81 -5.45 -3.04
C CYS A 56 8.55 -4.58 -2.93
N ALA A 57 8.56 -3.56 -2.06
CA ALA A 57 7.43 -2.63 -1.91
C ALA A 57 7.14 -1.87 -3.21
N VAL A 58 8.18 -1.38 -3.90
CA VAL A 58 8.03 -0.67 -5.19
C VAL A 58 7.50 -1.59 -6.29
N LEU A 59 7.98 -2.82 -6.39
CA LEU A 59 7.47 -3.80 -7.36
C LEU A 59 5.98 -4.11 -7.12
N LEU A 60 5.58 -4.30 -5.87
CA LEU A 60 4.19 -4.53 -5.50
C LEU A 60 3.32 -3.29 -5.74
N MET A 61 3.85 -2.09 -5.52
CA MET A 61 3.18 -0.83 -5.84
C MET A 61 2.96 -0.67 -7.36
N ILE A 62 3.90 -1.10 -8.19
CA ILE A 62 3.71 -1.13 -9.65
C ILE A 62 2.57 -2.09 -10.01
N GLY A 63 2.52 -3.28 -9.39
CA GLY A 63 1.41 -4.22 -9.54
C GLY A 63 0.07 -3.63 -9.10
N ASN A 64 0.06 -2.89 -7.99
CA ASN A 64 -1.11 -2.14 -7.52
C ASN A 64 -1.58 -1.11 -8.55
N THR A 65 -0.65 -0.32 -9.10
CA THR A 65 -0.95 0.68 -10.14
C THR A 65 -1.55 0.02 -11.39
N ALA A 66 -0.97 -1.10 -11.85
CA ALA A 66 -1.53 -1.85 -12.97
C ALA A 66 -2.95 -2.35 -12.69
N SER A 67 -3.23 -2.78 -11.46
CA SER A 67 -4.56 -3.23 -11.03
C SER A 67 -5.58 -2.06 -10.97
N VAL A 68 -5.14 -0.87 -10.54
CA VAL A 68 -5.96 0.34 -10.57
C VAL A 68 -6.27 0.75 -12.01
N LEU A 69 -5.31 0.64 -12.93
CA LEU A 69 -5.53 0.89 -14.35
C LEU A 69 -6.52 -0.11 -14.95
N LEU A 70 -6.39 -1.40 -14.64
CA LEU A 70 -7.35 -2.40 -15.06
C LEU A 70 -8.77 -2.02 -14.64
N LYS A 71 -8.95 -1.58 -13.39
CA LYS A 71 -10.22 -1.10 -12.85
C LYS A 71 -10.69 0.17 -13.56
N ALA A 72 -9.80 1.15 -13.78
CA ALA A 72 -10.12 2.43 -14.40
C ALA A 72 -10.65 2.28 -15.84
N PHE A 73 -10.08 1.34 -16.61
CA PHE A 73 -10.50 1.10 -18.00
C PHE A 73 -11.72 0.18 -18.12
N ASN A 74 -12.15 -0.50 -17.06
CA ASN A 74 -13.27 -1.45 -17.09
C ASN A 74 -14.55 -0.94 -16.44
N GLY A 75 -14.64 0.33 -16.01
CA GLY A 75 -15.96 0.84 -15.61
C GLY A 75 -15.98 1.73 -14.37
N ILE A 76 -14.88 2.41 -14.02
CA ILE A 76 -14.92 3.43 -12.97
C ILE A 76 -15.92 4.54 -13.33
N GLY A 77 -16.85 4.81 -12.41
CA GLY A 77 -17.86 5.87 -12.56
C GLY A 77 -19.08 5.47 -13.38
N VAL A 78 -19.18 4.23 -13.82
CA VAL A 78 -20.36 3.71 -14.53
C VAL A 78 -21.12 2.74 -13.60
N PRO A 79 -22.47 2.85 -13.50
CA PRO A 79 -23.25 1.89 -12.73
C PRO A 79 -23.07 0.45 -13.24
N ASP A 80 -22.98 -0.51 -12.33
CA ASP A 80 -22.78 -1.95 -12.66
C ASP A 80 -23.80 -2.48 -13.67
N LYS A 81 -25.02 -1.94 -13.65
CA LYS A 81 -26.13 -2.37 -14.52
C LYS A 81 -25.90 -2.04 -16.00
N ASP A 82 -25.12 -1.02 -16.28
CA ASP A 82 -24.88 -0.52 -17.64
C ASP A 82 -23.61 -1.12 -18.26
N LEU A 83 -22.86 -1.89 -17.47
CA LEU A 83 -21.61 -2.52 -17.91
C LEU A 83 -21.84 -3.92 -18.47
N PRO A 84 -21.22 -4.28 -19.62
CA PRO A 84 -21.18 -5.66 -20.10
C PRO A 84 -20.55 -6.58 -19.04
N HIS A 85 -21.03 -7.83 -18.96
CA HIS A 85 -20.59 -8.80 -17.94
C HIS A 85 -19.06 -8.92 -17.84
N TYR A 86 -18.34 -9.02 -18.95
CA TYR A 86 -16.88 -9.13 -18.94
C TYR A 86 -16.17 -7.91 -18.30
N ARG A 87 -16.74 -6.70 -18.45
CA ARG A 87 -16.20 -5.48 -17.81
C ARG A 87 -16.48 -5.48 -16.31
N GLN A 88 -17.66 -5.93 -15.90
CA GLN A 88 -17.97 -6.08 -14.47
C GLN A 88 -17.00 -7.05 -13.80
N VAL A 89 -16.73 -8.21 -14.45
CA VAL A 89 -15.76 -9.19 -13.95
C VAL A 89 -14.37 -8.58 -13.84
N ASN A 90 -13.88 -7.90 -14.88
CA ASN A 90 -12.58 -7.27 -14.89
C ASN A 90 -12.45 -6.12 -13.85
N PHE A 91 -13.51 -5.34 -13.65
CA PHE A 91 -13.55 -4.27 -12.66
C PHE A 91 -13.45 -4.84 -11.23
N LYS A 92 -14.23 -5.88 -10.93
CA LYS A 92 -14.22 -6.56 -9.63
C LYS A 92 -12.89 -7.29 -9.40
N LEU A 93 -12.35 -7.97 -10.42
CA LEU A 93 -11.03 -8.59 -10.37
C LEU A 93 -9.93 -7.54 -10.10
N GLY A 94 -9.96 -6.41 -10.81
CA GLY A 94 -9.06 -5.29 -10.56
C GLY A 94 -9.17 -4.77 -9.13
N SER A 95 -10.38 -4.65 -8.59
CA SER A 95 -10.61 -4.23 -7.19
C SER A 95 -10.01 -5.22 -6.19
N TRP A 96 -10.15 -6.53 -6.43
CA TRP A 96 -9.56 -7.58 -5.61
C TRP A 96 -8.03 -7.53 -5.65
N LEU A 97 -7.44 -7.38 -6.84
CA LEU A 97 -5.98 -7.27 -7.01
C LEU A 97 -5.40 -6.02 -6.34
N VAL A 98 -6.10 -4.87 -6.41
CA VAL A 98 -5.71 -3.64 -5.71
C VAL A 98 -5.53 -3.90 -4.23
N ILE A 99 -6.48 -4.57 -3.57
CA ILE A 99 -6.40 -4.88 -2.14
C ILE A 99 -5.19 -5.77 -1.84
N LYS A 100 -4.90 -6.77 -2.69
CA LYS A 100 -3.77 -7.69 -2.50
C LYS A 100 -2.42 -7.00 -2.63
N PHE A 101 -2.22 -6.28 -3.73
CA PHE A 101 -0.97 -5.58 -3.98
C PHE A 101 -0.74 -4.45 -2.98
N TRP A 102 -1.80 -3.72 -2.60
CA TRP A 102 -1.73 -2.67 -1.58
C TRP A 102 -1.32 -3.23 -0.22
N SER A 103 -2.00 -4.26 0.26
CA SER A 103 -1.70 -4.90 1.55
C SER A 103 -0.27 -5.43 1.61
N ALA A 104 0.17 -6.15 0.58
CA ALA A 104 1.53 -6.67 0.49
C ALA A 104 2.57 -5.54 0.42
N SER A 105 2.35 -4.52 -0.41
CA SER A 105 3.25 -3.37 -0.54
C SER A 105 3.41 -2.64 0.79
N MET A 106 2.32 -2.46 1.56
CA MET A 106 2.35 -1.83 2.88
C MET A 106 3.19 -2.60 3.90
N ILE A 107 3.12 -3.94 3.91
CA ILE A 107 3.97 -4.76 4.78
C ILE A 107 5.45 -4.48 4.48
N PHE A 108 5.85 -4.59 3.22
CA PHE A 108 7.26 -4.43 2.83
C PHE A 108 7.75 -3.00 3.05
N ALA A 109 6.94 -1.98 2.75
CA ALA A 109 7.28 -0.58 2.99
C ALA A 109 7.48 -0.28 4.48
N LYS A 110 6.54 -0.69 5.33
CA LYS A 110 6.62 -0.50 6.79
C LYS A 110 7.83 -1.23 7.37
N LEU A 111 8.10 -2.47 6.93
CA LEU A 111 9.29 -3.21 7.36
C LEU A 111 10.59 -2.52 6.92
N ALA A 112 10.67 -1.99 5.70
CA ALA A 112 11.83 -1.22 5.24
C ALA A 112 12.09 0.01 6.13
N ILE A 113 11.02 0.74 6.49
CA ILE A 113 11.11 1.90 7.38
C ILE A 113 11.58 1.46 8.78
N ILE A 114 11.01 0.41 9.35
CA ILE A 114 11.37 -0.09 10.68
C ILE A 114 12.84 -0.53 10.70
N LEU A 115 13.31 -1.26 9.69
CA LEU A 115 14.71 -1.67 9.59
C LEU A 115 15.66 -0.46 9.49
N PHE A 116 15.27 0.55 8.73
CA PHE A 116 16.00 1.81 8.65
C PHE A 116 16.04 2.52 10.01
N LEU A 117 14.91 2.69 10.70
CA LEU A 117 14.82 3.32 12.01
C LEU A 117 15.62 2.56 13.08
N ARG A 118 15.53 1.23 13.07
CA ARG A 118 16.31 0.36 13.98
C ARG A 118 17.82 0.62 13.86
N ARG A 119 18.28 0.94 12.68
CA ARG A 119 19.66 1.27 12.42
C ARG A 119 20.03 2.68 12.91
N VAL A 120 19.17 3.66 12.68
CA VAL A 120 19.37 5.05 13.09
C VAL A 120 19.40 5.19 14.62
N ILE A 121 18.52 4.46 15.30
CA ILE A 121 18.39 4.47 16.77
C ILE A 121 19.62 3.85 17.48
N GLY A 122 20.40 2.99 16.79
CA GLY A 122 21.68 2.50 17.29
C GLY A 122 21.59 1.67 18.57
N VAL A 123 22.05 2.19 19.71
CA VAL A 123 22.34 1.42 20.95
C VAL A 123 21.15 1.32 21.92
N ASN A 124 20.10 2.09 21.75
CA ASN A 124 18.96 2.10 22.68
C ASN A 124 18.15 0.79 22.59
N ARG A 125 18.34 -0.10 23.58
CA ARG A 125 17.71 -1.41 23.63
C ARG A 125 16.18 -1.34 23.67
N THR A 126 15.61 -0.40 24.43
CA THR A 126 14.16 -0.25 24.59
C THR A 126 13.50 0.17 23.27
N ALA A 127 14.06 1.17 22.60
CA ALA A 127 13.53 1.63 21.31
C ALA A 127 13.68 0.54 20.22
N ARG A 128 14.76 -0.25 20.24
CA ARG A 128 14.92 -1.39 19.34
C ARG A 128 13.88 -2.47 19.59
N ALA A 129 13.63 -2.83 20.84
CA ALA A 129 12.61 -3.81 21.19
C ALA A 129 11.21 -3.34 20.76
N ALA A 130 10.90 -2.06 20.95
CA ALA A 130 9.64 -1.47 20.48
C ALA A 130 9.49 -1.56 18.95
N LEU A 131 10.56 -1.28 18.18
CA LEU A 131 10.56 -1.43 16.72
C LEU A 131 10.42 -2.90 16.28
N ASP A 132 11.07 -3.84 16.98
CA ASP A 132 10.97 -5.27 16.68
C ASP A 132 9.54 -5.78 16.95
N THR A 133 8.93 -5.35 18.06
CA THR A 133 7.51 -5.64 18.35
C THR A 133 6.60 -5.06 17.28
N LEU A 134 6.83 -3.82 16.86
CA LEU A 134 6.06 -3.17 15.80
C LEU A 134 6.21 -3.89 14.47
N ALA A 135 7.41 -4.40 14.13
CA ALA A 135 7.63 -5.20 12.93
C ALA A 135 6.77 -6.47 12.92
N VAL A 136 6.71 -7.18 14.04
CA VAL A 136 5.85 -8.37 14.20
C VAL A 136 4.37 -8.00 14.04
N LEU A 137 3.93 -6.91 14.68
CA LEU A 137 2.55 -6.42 14.56
C LEU A 137 2.18 -6.06 13.12
N VAL A 138 3.09 -5.42 12.37
CA VAL A 138 2.89 -5.08 10.95
C VAL A 138 2.71 -6.35 10.10
N VAL A 139 3.52 -7.38 10.34
CA VAL A 139 3.41 -8.65 9.61
C VAL A 139 2.09 -9.35 9.93
N ILE A 140 1.72 -9.45 11.20
CA ILE A 140 0.45 -10.07 11.62
C ILE A 140 -0.73 -9.30 11.03
N TRP A 141 -0.74 -7.97 11.14
CA TRP A 141 -1.80 -7.12 10.60
C TRP A 141 -1.95 -7.28 9.08
N GLY A 142 -0.85 -7.21 8.34
CA GLY A 142 -0.89 -7.33 6.89
C GLY A 142 -1.25 -8.74 6.42
N ALA A 143 -0.76 -9.78 7.08
CA ALA A 143 -1.13 -11.16 6.82
C ALA A 143 -2.62 -11.41 7.10
N SER A 144 -3.13 -10.92 8.23
CA SER A 144 -4.56 -11.04 8.57
C SER A 144 -5.45 -10.41 7.50
N ASN A 145 -5.12 -9.18 7.06
CA ASN A 145 -5.85 -8.52 5.98
C ASN A 145 -5.76 -9.30 4.66
N PHE A 146 -4.57 -9.74 4.28
CA PHE A 146 -4.36 -10.49 3.06
C PHE A 146 -5.19 -11.78 3.02
N PHE A 147 -5.19 -12.55 4.10
CA PHE A 147 -5.95 -13.81 4.19
C PHE A 147 -7.45 -13.57 4.31
N TYR A 148 -7.90 -12.65 5.17
CA TYR A 148 -9.31 -12.32 5.31
C TYR A 148 -9.93 -11.93 3.96
N THR A 149 -9.32 -10.99 3.25
CA THR A 149 -9.82 -10.55 1.95
C THR A 149 -9.66 -11.60 0.84
N THR A 150 -8.81 -12.62 1.01
CA THR A 150 -8.71 -13.74 0.07
C THR A 150 -9.90 -14.69 0.23
N TRP A 151 -10.24 -15.03 1.47
CA TRP A 151 -11.32 -15.97 1.78
C TRP A 151 -12.65 -15.29 2.06
N PHE A 152 -12.80 -14.04 1.68
CA PHE A 152 -14.02 -13.26 1.83
C PHE A 152 -15.22 -13.90 1.09
N CYS A 153 -14.97 -14.55 -0.05
CA CYS A 153 -15.97 -15.30 -0.80
C CYS A 153 -15.58 -16.78 -0.99
N LYS A 154 -16.57 -17.65 -1.05
CA LYS A 154 -16.40 -19.08 -1.36
C LYS A 154 -17.31 -19.46 -2.52
N PRO A 155 -16.77 -19.98 -3.64
CA PRO A 155 -15.33 -20.01 -3.98
C PRO A 155 -14.76 -18.59 -4.15
N VAL A 156 -13.43 -18.42 -4.07
CA VAL A 156 -12.76 -17.11 -4.18
C VAL A 156 -13.15 -16.37 -5.48
N ALA A 157 -13.31 -17.12 -6.57
CA ALA A 157 -13.72 -16.59 -7.87
C ALA A 157 -15.10 -15.91 -7.85
N TYR A 158 -15.96 -16.25 -6.90
CA TYR A 158 -17.29 -15.63 -6.74
C TYR A 158 -17.19 -14.14 -6.38
N TYR A 159 -16.04 -13.66 -5.92
CA TYR A 159 -15.84 -12.23 -5.67
C TYR A 159 -15.99 -11.39 -6.95
N TRP A 160 -15.41 -11.84 -8.06
CA TRP A 160 -15.45 -11.11 -9.34
C TRP A 160 -16.46 -11.68 -10.33
N ASP A 161 -16.79 -12.98 -10.24
CA ASP A 161 -17.79 -13.62 -11.10
C ASP A 161 -18.96 -14.14 -10.27
N ARG A 162 -20.07 -13.41 -10.32
CA ARG A 162 -21.30 -13.73 -9.59
C ARG A 162 -22.18 -14.76 -10.30
N THR A 163 -21.78 -15.25 -11.48
CA THR A 163 -22.53 -16.29 -12.22
C THR A 163 -22.28 -17.68 -11.68
N ILE A 164 -21.30 -17.87 -10.80
CA ILE A 164 -20.97 -19.17 -10.20
C ILE A 164 -22.10 -19.59 -9.25
N GLU A 165 -22.74 -20.70 -9.55
CA GLU A 165 -23.83 -21.25 -8.73
C GLU A 165 -23.31 -21.71 -7.36
N GLY A 166 -24.10 -21.46 -6.30
CA GLY A 166 -23.74 -21.86 -4.92
C GLY A 166 -22.65 -21.01 -4.25
N GLY A 167 -22.17 -19.96 -4.92
CA GLY A 167 -21.21 -19.03 -4.32
C GLY A 167 -21.85 -18.13 -3.27
N TRP A 168 -21.07 -17.83 -2.20
CA TRP A 168 -21.49 -16.89 -1.17
C TRP A 168 -20.29 -16.05 -0.69
N CYS A 169 -20.57 -14.85 -0.18
CA CYS A 169 -19.57 -13.96 0.43
C CYS A 169 -20.01 -13.57 1.84
N VAL A 170 -19.07 -13.11 2.62
CA VAL A 170 -19.33 -12.49 3.93
C VAL A 170 -20.21 -11.26 3.73
N ASP A 171 -21.00 -10.92 4.74
CA ASP A 171 -21.91 -9.78 4.72
C ASP A 171 -21.15 -8.47 4.47
N ASN A 172 -21.75 -7.58 3.68
CA ASN A 172 -21.15 -6.32 3.30
C ASN A 172 -20.93 -5.39 4.51
N ASP A 173 -21.79 -5.47 5.52
CA ASP A 173 -21.63 -4.67 6.75
C ASP A 173 -20.37 -5.09 7.53
N LEU A 174 -20.09 -6.39 7.60
CA LEU A 174 -18.86 -6.91 8.21
C LEU A 174 -17.61 -6.47 7.43
N TYR A 175 -17.69 -6.44 6.10
CA TYR A 175 -16.59 -5.93 5.27
C TYR A 175 -16.32 -4.44 5.50
N MET A 176 -17.37 -3.64 5.65
CA MET A 176 -17.24 -2.21 5.94
C MET A 176 -16.65 -1.94 7.33
N ILE A 177 -17.00 -2.74 8.33
CA ILE A 177 -16.43 -2.66 9.69
C ILE A 177 -14.97 -3.07 9.65
N GLU A 178 -14.64 -4.18 9.01
CA GLU A 178 -13.26 -4.66 8.87
C GLU A 178 -12.37 -3.63 8.17
N SER A 179 -12.81 -3.06 7.05
CA SER A 179 -12.05 -2.05 6.32
C SER A 179 -11.74 -0.81 7.17
N LYS A 180 -12.67 -0.37 8.03
CA LYS A 180 -12.44 0.72 8.98
C LYS A 180 -11.41 0.35 10.05
N ILE A 181 -11.49 -0.87 10.59
CA ILE A 181 -10.52 -1.39 11.58
C ILE A 181 -9.13 -1.45 10.98
N ILE A 182 -8.99 -1.99 9.77
CA ILE A 182 -7.72 -2.09 9.05
C ILE A 182 -7.12 -0.71 8.78
N ALA A 183 -7.93 0.26 8.34
CA ALA A 183 -7.47 1.62 8.11
C ALA A 183 -7.04 2.31 9.41
N SER A 184 -7.83 2.20 10.47
CA SER A 184 -7.52 2.82 11.77
C SER A 184 -6.24 2.24 12.38
N THR A 185 -6.07 0.92 12.31
CA THR A 185 -4.84 0.26 12.81
C THR A 185 -3.62 0.59 11.97
N ALA A 186 -3.77 0.77 10.65
CA ALA A 186 -2.69 1.23 9.78
C ALA A 186 -2.16 2.61 10.21
N VAL A 187 -3.08 3.57 10.45
CA VAL A 187 -2.72 4.92 10.93
C VAL A 187 -2.10 4.86 12.32
N ALA A 188 -2.63 4.06 13.24
CA ALA A 188 -2.05 3.89 14.57
C ALA A 188 -0.61 3.38 14.53
N MET A 189 -0.31 2.41 13.64
CA MET A 189 1.05 1.91 13.42
C MET A 189 1.97 2.98 12.84
N ASP A 190 1.48 3.84 11.94
CA ASP A 190 2.27 4.95 11.38
C ASP A 190 2.63 5.98 12.45
N VAL A 191 1.65 6.34 13.30
CA VAL A 191 1.89 7.20 14.46
C VAL A 191 2.90 6.56 15.42
N ALA A 192 2.80 5.26 15.70
CA ALA A 192 3.76 4.55 16.54
C ALA A 192 5.18 4.57 15.93
N MET A 193 5.30 4.32 14.62
CA MET A 193 6.58 4.40 13.91
C MET A 193 7.23 5.78 14.01
N LEU A 194 6.44 6.85 14.00
CA LEU A 194 6.94 8.22 14.17
C LEU A 194 7.31 8.51 15.62
N SER A 195 6.53 8.03 16.57
CA SER A 195 6.69 8.34 18.00
C SER A 195 7.94 7.71 18.60
N ILE A 196 8.33 6.51 18.17
CA ILE A 196 9.48 5.77 18.71
C ILE A 196 10.83 6.49 18.49
N PRO A 197 11.17 7.01 17.29
CA PRO A 197 12.45 7.66 17.08
C PRO A 197 12.52 9.07 17.67
N ILE A 198 11.41 9.76 17.85
CA ILE A 198 11.40 11.18 18.29
C ILE A 198 12.16 11.37 19.60
N PRO A 199 11.85 10.67 20.72
CA PRO A 199 12.57 10.86 21.98
C PRO A 199 14.06 10.53 21.84
N THR A 200 14.41 9.49 21.09
CA THR A 200 15.78 9.04 20.89
C THR A 200 16.59 10.06 20.11
N ILE A 201 16.00 10.66 19.07
CA ILE A 201 16.65 11.71 18.25
C ILE A 201 16.79 13.01 19.03
N TRP A 202 15.84 13.34 19.90
CA TRP A 202 15.90 14.56 20.71
C TRP A 202 16.99 14.49 21.79
N HIS A 203 17.26 13.32 22.35
CA HIS A 203 18.36 13.09 23.30
C HIS A 203 19.72 12.91 22.62
N LEU A 204 19.75 12.65 21.30
CA LEU A 204 20.99 12.50 20.57
C LEU A 204 21.54 13.87 20.14
N GLN A 205 22.84 14.10 20.35
CA GLN A 205 23.53 15.34 19.98
C GLN A 205 23.76 15.44 18.44
N ILE A 206 22.70 15.35 17.66
CA ILE A 206 22.76 15.51 16.21
C ILE A 206 22.43 16.97 15.86
N ARG A 207 23.03 17.50 14.78
CA ARG A 207 22.77 18.86 14.29
C ARG A 207 21.30 19.09 14.01
N LEU A 208 20.73 20.21 14.40
CA LEU A 208 19.31 20.55 14.31
C LEU A 208 18.75 20.35 12.89
N ARG A 209 19.54 20.69 11.87
CA ARG A 209 19.18 20.49 10.45
C ARG A 209 18.89 19.02 10.09
N GLN A 210 19.65 18.10 10.66
CA GLN A 210 19.44 16.66 10.45
C GLN A 210 18.21 16.15 11.19
N LYS A 211 17.94 16.67 12.40
CA LYS A 211 16.71 16.36 13.16
C LYS A 211 15.46 16.77 12.38
N ILE A 212 15.43 18.01 11.88
CA ILE A 212 14.30 18.54 11.10
C ILE A 212 14.12 17.74 9.80
N GLY A 213 15.22 17.45 9.09
CA GLY A 213 15.15 16.66 7.85
C GLY A 213 14.58 15.26 8.05
N ILE A 214 15.01 14.53 9.08
CA ILE A 214 14.50 13.18 9.38
C ILE A 214 13.03 13.24 9.78
N THR A 215 12.63 14.18 10.65
CA THR A 215 11.23 14.35 11.07
C THR A 215 10.34 14.71 9.87
N PHE A 216 10.79 15.60 8.99
CA PHE A 216 10.04 15.99 7.80
C PHE A 216 9.85 14.82 6.81
N ILE A 217 10.90 14.04 6.55
CA ILE A 217 10.82 12.85 5.70
C ILE A 217 9.87 11.80 6.30
N LEU A 218 9.89 11.61 7.61
CA LEU A 218 8.99 10.71 8.31
C LEU A 218 7.53 11.18 8.24
N CYS A 219 7.28 12.48 8.40
CA CYS A 219 5.92 13.05 8.27
C CYS A 219 5.36 12.90 6.86
N ILE A 220 6.17 13.09 5.81
CA ILE A 220 5.73 12.87 4.42
C ILE A 220 5.42 11.39 4.15
N GLY A 221 6.12 10.48 4.83
CA GLY A 221 5.88 9.03 4.66
C GLY A 221 4.57 8.51 5.28
N VAL A 222 3.85 9.36 6.02
CA VAL A 222 2.55 9.03 6.68
C VAL A 222 1.35 9.55 5.88
N VAL A 223 1.55 10.53 4.99
CA VAL A 223 0.51 11.12 4.12
C VAL A 223 0.44 10.37 2.80
#